data_a867423fe7aa7626161b30f34a1d09c3
#
_entry.id   a867423fe7aa7626161b30f34a1d09c3
#
_cell.length_a   1.000
_cell.length_b   1.000
_cell.length_c   1.000
_cell.angle_alpha   90.00
_cell.angle_beta   90.00
_cell.angle_gamma   90.00
#
_symmetry.space_group_name_H-M   'P 1'
#
loop_
_entity.id
_entity.type
_entity.pdbx_description
1 polymer ?
#
loop_
_entity_poly.entity_id
_entity_poly.type
_entity_poly.pdbx_seq_one_letter_code
_entity_poly.pdbx_strand_id
1 'polypeptide(L)'
;MLNLNRSWIQKQGDFFVESPIVLLAAIIWFLKIYDGGKYCTFPHAIELLNKPYEDLFTVLMAHEELENYLSPFVDAWKGGAAEQLMGQIASAKIPLSRMISPQLYWVMSGDDFTLDINNPEEPKILCVGNNPDRQNIYGAALGLYNSRIVKLINRKKQLKSCVVIDELPTIYFRGLDNLCLLYTSDAADDLLCV
;
A
#
# COMPACT_ATOMS: atom_id res chain seq x y z
N MET A 1 0.19 -2.79 3.68
CA MET A 1 0.33 -3.85 4.71
C MET A 1 -0.95 -3.99 5.54
N LEU A 2 -1.42 -2.97 6.27
CA LEU A 2 -2.63 -3.08 7.13
C LEU A 2 -3.90 -3.47 6.37
N ASN A 3 -4.09 -3.00 5.14
CA ASN A 3 -5.21 -3.41 4.29
C ASN A 3 -5.13 -4.88 3.83
N LEU A 4 -3.93 -5.44 3.79
CA LEU A 4 -3.68 -6.84 3.43
C LEU A 4 -3.98 -7.81 4.58
N ASN A 5 -3.82 -7.35 5.81
CA ASN A 5 -4.07 -8.16 6.99
C ASN A 5 -4.79 -7.32 8.06
N ARG A 6 -6.11 -7.48 8.13
CA ARG A 6 -6.98 -6.73 9.07
C ARG A 6 -6.64 -6.96 10.54
N SER A 7 -6.15 -8.14 10.89
CA SER A 7 -5.76 -8.45 12.27
C SER A 7 -4.60 -7.58 12.77
N TRP A 8 -3.81 -7.02 11.87
CA TRP A 8 -2.71 -6.13 12.20
C TRP A 8 -3.17 -4.75 12.68
N ILE A 9 -4.39 -4.34 12.35
CA ILE A 9 -4.95 -3.05 12.81
C ILE A 9 -5.04 -3.02 14.33
N GLN A 10 -5.40 -4.14 14.95
CA GLN A 10 -5.51 -4.28 16.41
C GLN A 10 -4.17 -4.54 17.12
N LYS A 11 -3.13 -4.85 16.34
CA LYS A 11 -1.78 -5.18 16.82
C LYS A 11 -0.74 -4.13 16.44
N GLN A 12 -1.17 -2.88 16.25
CA GLN A 12 -0.23 -1.78 16.03
C GLN A 12 0.69 -1.63 17.24
N GLY A 13 2.00 -1.48 16.99
CA GLY A 13 3.03 -1.50 18.01
C GLY A 13 3.64 -2.88 18.29
N ASP A 14 3.06 -3.96 17.75
CA ASP A 14 3.67 -5.28 17.79
C ASP A 14 4.87 -5.34 16.83
N PHE A 15 5.98 -5.90 17.32
CA PHE A 15 7.21 -6.02 16.56
C PHE A 15 7.04 -6.75 15.21
N PHE A 16 6.26 -7.83 15.17
CA PHE A 16 6.00 -8.59 13.95
C PHE A 16 5.02 -7.90 12.99
N VAL A 17 4.44 -6.80 13.39
CA VAL A 17 3.61 -5.92 12.55
C VAL A 17 4.43 -4.74 12.04
N GLU A 18 5.18 -4.08 12.92
CA GLU A 18 5.92 -2.87 12.55
C GLU A 18 7.16 -3.16 11.71
N SER A 19 7.93 -4.22 12.04
CA SER A 19 9.15 -4.53 11.29
C SER A 19 8.90 -4.84 9.80
N PRO A 20 7.89 -5.66 9.40
CA PRO A 20 7.55 -5.83 7.98
C PRO A 20 7.17 -4.53 7.27
N ILE A 21 6.52 -3.61 7.97
CA ILE A 21 6.14 -2.30 7.40
C ILE A 21 7.39 -1.47 7.12
N VAL A 22 8.33 -1.44 8.06
CA VAL A 22 9.60 -0.71 7.91
C VAL A 22 10.43 -1.29 6.77
N LEU A 23 10.56 -2.61 6.69
CA LEU A 23 11.30 -3.26 5.60
C LEU A 23 10.68 -2.97 4.23
N LEU A 24 9.36 -3.08 4.10
CA LEU A 24 8.68 -2.77 2.85
C LEU A 24 8.80 -1.28 2.49
N ALA A 25 8.76 -0.39 3.47
CA ALA A 25 8.97 1.04 3.26
C ALA A 25 10.38 1.31 2.73
N ALA A 26 11.41 0.67 3.29
CA ALA A 26 12.80 0.78 2.80
C ALA A 26 12.93 0.27 1.36
N ILE A 27 12.30 -0.86 1.02
CA ILE A 27 12.30 -1.40 -0.35
C ILE A 27 11.63 -0.42 -1.32
N ILE A 28 10.47 0.13 -0.97
CA ILE A 28 9.76 1.10 -1.81
C ILE A 28 10.59 2.38 -1.97
N TRP A 29 11.24 2.84 -0.90
CA TRP A 29 12.12 4.01 -0.96
C TRP A 29 13.31 3.76 -1.89
N PHE A 30 13.96 2.60 -1.79
CA PHE A 30 15.01 2.19 -2.72
C PHE A 30 14.52 2.24 -4.17
N LEU A 31 13.38 1.61 -4.48
CA LEU A 31 12.84 1.59 -5.83
C LEU A 31 12.47 2.99 -6.34
N LYS A 32 12.13 3.92 -5.44
CA LYS A 32 11.83 5.31 -5.79
C LYS A 32 13.08 6.09 -6.22
N ILE A 33 14.23 5.84 -5.59
CA ILE A 33 15.48 6.51 -5.94
C ILE A 33 16.23 5.79 -7.07
N TYR A 34 16.03 4.48 -7.21
CA TYR A 34 16.67 3.67 -8.23
C TYR A 34 16.11 4.00 -9.62
N ASP A 35 17.00 4.30 -10.58
CA ASP A 35 16.68 4.58 -11.98
C ASP A 35 15.51 5.57 -12.16
N GLY A 36 15.53 6.66 -11.37
CA GLY A 36 14.48 7.69 -11.42
C GLY A 36 13.07 7.23 -11.02
N GLY A 37 12.97 6.11 -10.32
CA GLY A 37 11.70 5.54 -9.85
C GLY A 37 10.96 4.68 -10.88
N LYS A 38 11.58 4.37 -12.02
CA LYS A 38 10.99 3.56 -13.09
C LYS A 38 10.40 2.23 -12.60
N TYR A 39 11.04 1.61 -11.62
CA TYR A 39 10.63 0.34 -11.03
C TYR A 39 9.89 0.49 -9.71
N CYS A 40 9.51 1.71 -9.33
CA CYS A 40 8.77 1.96 -8.08
C CYS A 40 7.30 1.52 -8.19
N THR A 41 7.09 0.24 -8.43
CA THR A 41 5.78 -0.39 -8.47
C THR A 41 5.66 -1.48 -7.42
N PHE A 42 4.43 -1.82 -7.07
CA PHE A 42 4.18 -2.84 -6.04
C PHE A 42 4.67 -4.24 -6.43
N PRO A 43 4.51 -4.70 -7.69
CA PRO A 43 5.12 -5.93 -8.16
C PRO A 43 6.64 -5.98 -7.98
N HIS A 44 7.35 -4.93 -8.37
CA HIS A 44 8.81 -4.89 -8.20
C HIS A 44 9.22 -4.92 -6.72
N ALA A 45 8.45 -4.28 -5.83
CA ALA A 45 8.71 -4.36 -4.40
C ALA A 45 8.55 -5.78 -3.86
N ILE A 46 7.54 -6.53 -4.32
CA ILE A 46 7.34 -7.93 -3.95
C ILE A 46 8.48 -8.80 -4.48
N GLU A 47 8.87 -8.63 -5.74
CA GLU A 47 9.96 -9.41 -6.35
C GLU A 47 11.29 -9.14 -5.65
N LEU A 48 11.58 -7.89 -5.31
CA LEU A 48 12.80 -7.54 -4.57
C LEU A 48 12.79 -8.15 -3.16
N LEU A 49 11.66 -8.10 -2.44
CA LEU A 49 11.51 -8.71 -1.12
C LEU A 49 11.72 -10.25 -1.15
N ASN A 50 11.43 -10.88 -2.29
CA ASN A 50 11.59 -12.33 -2.46
C ASN A 50 13.02 -12.78 -2.82
N LYS A 51 13.93 -11.86 -3.06
CA LYS A 51 15.33 -12.19 -3.30
C LYS A 51 16.01 -12.81 -2.07
N PRO A 52 17.11 -13.57 -2.23
CA PRO A 52 17.95 -14.00 -1.12
C PRO A 52 18.38 -12.82 -0.25
N TYR A 53 18.50 -13.03 1.05
CA TYR A 53 18.83 -11.96 2.01
C TYR A 53 20.16 -11.28 1.71
N GLU A 54 21.13 -12.05 1.25
CA GLU A 54 22.45 -11.57 0.85
C GLU A 54 22.34 -10.53 -0.28
N ASP A 55 21.59 -10.87 -1.33
CA ASP A 55 21.37 -9.97 -2.46
C ASP A 55 20.53 -8.76 -2.04
N LEU A 56 19.44 -8.99 -1.30
CA LEU A 56 18.52 -7.95 -0.84
C LEU A 56 19.25 -6.89 -0.01
N PHE A 57 19.94 -7.32 1.05
CA PHE A 57 20.60 -6.39 1.95
C PHE A 57 21.84 -5.74 1.32
N THR A 58 22.57 -6.45 0.47
CA THR A 58 23.71 -5.86 -0.25
C THR A 58 23.27 -4.71 -1.14
N VAL A 59 22.15 -4.88 -1.87
CA VAL A 59 21.62 -3.83 -2.74
C VAL A 59 21.05 -2.66 -1.95
N LEU A 60 20.27 -2.94 -0.90
CA LEU A 60 19.63 -1.89 -0.11
C LEU A 60 20.63 -1.08 0.72
N MET A 61 21.66 -1.73 1.30
CA MET A 61 22.69 -1.08 2.12
C MET A 61 23.69 -0.26 1.30
N ALA A 62 23.68 -0.37 -0.03
CA ALA A 62 24.44 0.53 -0.90
C ALA A 62 23.97 1.99 -0.85
N HIS A 63 22.83 2.27 -0.22
CA HIS A 63 22.23 3.58 -0.06
C HIS A 63 22.21 4.00 1.41
N GLU A 64 23.03 4.99 1.78
CA GLU A 64 23.15 5.51 3.16
C GLU A 64 21.82 5.95 3.76
N GLU A 65 20.92 6.50 2.95
CA GLU A 65 19.59 6.94 3.40
C GLU A 65 18.75 5.81 3.98
N LEU A 66 19.03 4.56 3.63
CA LEU A 66 18.28 3.38 4.08
C LEU A 66 18.89 2.70 5.30
N GLU A 67 20.10 3.06 5.70
CA GLU A 67 20.84 2.39 6.77
C GLU A 67 20.05 2.30 8.07
N ASN A 68 19.45 3.41 8.49
CA ASN A 68 18.66 3.48 9.73
C ASN A 68 17.42 2.59 9.71
N TYR A 69 16.83 2.35 8.54
CA TYR A 69 15.67 1.46 8.39
C TYR A 69 16.07 -0.01 8.35
N LEU A 70 17.28 -0.29 7.90
CA LEU A 70 17.75 -1.64 7.61
C LEU A 70 18.64 -2.23 8.71
N SER A 71 19.27 -1.38 9.54
CA SER A 71 20.21 -1.85 10.56
C SER A 71 19.64 -2.97 11.45
N PRO A 72 18.39 -2.94 11.94
CA PRO A 72 17.87 -4.02 12.78
C PRO A 72 17.80 -5.37 12.05
N PHE A 73 17.57 -5.34 10.73
CA PHE A 73 17.50 -6.56 9.92
C PHE A 73 18.88 -7.09 9.55
N VAL A 74 19.79 -6.17 9.21
CA VAL A 74 21.18 -6.50 8.87
C VAL A 74 21.93 -7.04 10.08
N ASP A 75 21.72 -6.43 11.26
CA ASP A 75 22.32 -6.88 12.52
C ASP A 75 21.80 -8.26 12.91
N ALA A 76 20.51 -8.54 12.75
CA ALA A 76 19.95 -9.87 12.96
C ALA A 76 20.53 -10.89 11.98
N TRP A 77 20.71 -10.51 10.71
CA TRP A 77 21.30 -11.38 9.69
C TRP A 77 22.77 -11.70 9.97
N LYS A 78 23.59 -10.69 10.25
CA LYS A 78 25.01 -10.84 10.54
C LYS A 78 25.29 -11.42 11.93
N GLY A 79 24.44 -11.11 12.89
CA GLY A 79 24.59 -11.51 14.29
C GLY A 79 24.14 -12.94 14.59
N GLY A 80 23.71 -13.72 13.56
CA GLY A 80 23.30 -15.11 13.73
C GLY A 80 21.87 -15.30 14.26
N ALA A 81 21.06 -14.24 14.40
CA ALA A 81 19.65 -14.30 14.77
C ALA A 81 18.74 -14.62 13.56
N ALA A 82 19.15 -15.59 12.74
CA ALA A 82 18.49 -15.92 11.47
C ALA A 82 17.02 -16.30 11.63
N GLU A 83 16.65 -16.99 12.69
CA GLU A 83 15.24 -17.38 12.95
C GLU A 83 14.34 -16.16 13.18
N GLN A 84 14.83 -15.17 13.94
CA GLN A 84 14.11 -13.93 14.17
C GLN A 84 13.92 -13.14 12.86
N LEU A 85 14.98 -13.01 12.07
CA LEU A 85 14.94 -12.38 10.76
C LEU A 85 13.96 -13.09 9.82
N MET A 86 13.99 -14.41 9.78
CA MET A 86 13.06 -15.21 8.96
C MET A 86 11.61 -14.94 9.37
N GLY A 87 11.32 -14.87 10.67
CA GLY A 87 9.98 -14.54 11.19
C GLY A 87 9.50 -13.16 10.77
N GLN A 88 10.36 -12.14 10.85
CA GLN A 88 10.06 -10.77 10.42
C GLN A 88 9.75 -10.71 8.92
N ILE A 89 10.59 -11.32 8.10
CA ILE A 89 10.43 -11.30 6.65
C ILE A 89 9.25 -12.16 6.20
N ALA A 90 9.01 -13.31 6.83
CA ALA A 90 7.83 -14.13 6.57
C ALA A 90 6.53 -13.37 6.86
N SER A 91 6.50 -12.58 7.93
CA SER A 91 5.36 -11.73 8.26
C SER A 91 5.06 -10.69 7.17
N ALA A 92 6.08 -10.23 6.44
CA ALA A 92 5.90 -9.38 5.26
C ALA A 92 5.45 -10.19 4.02
N LYS A 93 6.11 -11.31 3.75
CA LYS A 93 5.89 -12.11 2.54
C LYS A 93 4.50 -12.76 2.49
N ILE A 94 4.00 -13.28 3.61
CA ILE A 94 2.71 -14.00 3.65
C ILE A 94 1.54 -13.11 3.19
N PRO A 95 1.31 -11.89 3.72
CA PRO A 95 0.24 -11.04 3.21
C PRO A 95 0.44 -10.63 1.75
N LEU A 96 1.69 -10.36 1.36
CA LEU A 96 2.01 -9.90 0.01
C LEU A 96 1.88 -11.01 -1.04
N SER A 97 2.04 -12.28 -0.67
CA SER A 97 1.88 -13.41 -1.58
C SER A 97 0.48 -13.48 -2.22
N ARG A 98 -0.53 -12.95 -1.54
CA ARG A 98 -1.90 -12.85 -2.07
C ARG A 98 -2.01 -11.93 -3.29
N MET A 99 -1.05 -11.02 -3.46
CA MET A 99 -1.01 -10.09 -4.58
C MET A 99 -0.14 -10.58 -5.74
N ILE A 100 0.45 -11.77 -5.62
CA ILE A 100 1.26 -12.38 -6.67
C ILE A 100 0.31 -13.06 -7.68
N SER A 101 -0.07 -12.30 -8.69
CA SER A 101 -0.82 -12.83 -9.84
C SER A 101 -0.45 -12.05 -11.10
N PRO A 102 -0.42 -12.69 -12.29
CA PRO A 102 -0.12 -12.00 -13.53
C PRO A 102 -1.04 -10.81 -13.81
N GLN A 103 -2.32 -10.93 -13.46
CA GLN A 103 -3.31 -9.88 -13.65
C GLN A 103 -3.04 -8.66 -12.76
N LEU A 104 -2.75 -8.88 -11.46
CA LEU A 104 -2.41 -7.80 -10.56
C LEU A 104 -1.05 -7.18 -10.92
N TYR A 105 -0.08 -7.99 -11.32
CA TYR A 105 1.21 -7.49 -11.77
C TYR A 105 1.05 -6.57 -12.98
N TRP A 106 0.23 -6.95 -13.95
CA TRP A 106 -0.07 -6.13 -15.11
C TRP A 106 -0.68 -4.79 -14.70
N VAL A 107 -1.75 -4.81 -13.91
CA VAL A 107 -2.46 -3.59 -13.50
C VAL A 107 -1.60 -2.69 -12.61
N MET A 108 -0.82 -3.26 -11.68
CA MET A 108 -0.05 -2.48 -10.70
C MET A 108 1.34 -2.05 -11.18
N SER A 109 1.77 -2.49 -12.35
CA SER A 109 3.01 -2.01 -13.01
C SER A 109 2.74 -0.96 -14.09
N GLY A 110 1.47 -0.76 -14.48
CA GLY A 110 1.08 0.30 -15.43
C GLY A 110 1.06 1.69 -14.77
N ASP A 111 1.16 2.72 -15.60
CA ASP A 111 1.06 4.14 -15.22
C ASP A 111 0.25 4.89 -16.29
N ASP A 112 -0.95 4.38 -16.61
CA ASP A 112 -1.77 4.90 -17.71
C ASP A 112 -2.57 6.14 -17.32
N PHE A 113 -2.81 6.35 -16.01
CA PHE A 113 -3.53 7.52 -15.49
C PHE A 113 -3.19 7.81 -14.03
N THR A 114 -3.47 9.03 -13.59
CA THR A 114 -3.30 9.45 -12.20
C THR A 114 -4.58 9.20 -11.39
N LEU A 115 -4.43 8.86 -10.11
CA LEU A 115 -5.56 8.73 -9.17
C LEU A 115 -6.11 10.08 -8.66
N ASP A 116 -5.59 11.20 -9.15
CA ASP A 116 -6.06 12.56 -8.86
C ASP A 116 -7.29 12.87 -9.72
N ILE A 117 -8.39 12.17 -9.44
CA ILE A 117 -9.58 12.12 -10.30
C ILE A 117 -10.38 13.43 -10.33
N ASN A 118 -10.29 14.25 -9.29
CA ASN A 118 -11.00 15.53 -9.18
C ASN A 118 -10.08 16.75 -9.38
N ASN A 119 -8.97 16.56 -10.07
CA ASN A 119 -8.09 17.63 -10.49
C ASN A 119 -8.84 18.57 -11.43
N PRO A 120 -8.89 19.89 -11.14
CA PRO A 120 -9.59 20.87 -11.98
C PRO A 120 -9.10 20.92 -13.44
N GLU A 121 -7.82 20.64 -13.67
CA GLU A 121 -7.22 20.66 -15.00
C GLU A 121 -7.53 19.41 -15.82
N GLU A 122 -7.74 18.28 -15.15
CA GLU A 122 -7.98 16.99 -15.81
C GLU A 122 -8.95 16.13 -14.98
N PRO A 123 -10.23 16.52 -14.87
CA PRO A 123 -11.22 15.75 -14.11
C PRO A 123 -11.53 14.41 -14.78
N LYS A 124 -11.68 13.35 -13.97
CA LYS A 124 -11.88 11.99 -14.46
C LYS A 124 -13.07 11.33 -13.77
N ILE A 125 -13.69 10.40 -14.48
CA ILE A 125 -14.62 9.42 -13.88
C ILE A 125 -13.85 8.09 -13.79
N LEU A 126 -13.72 7.57 -12.57
CA LEU A 126 -13.05 6.31 -12.32
C LEU A 126 -14.08 5.26 -11.89
N CYS A 127 -14.19 4.19 -12.66
CA CYS A 127 -14.97 3.01 -12.31
C CYS A 127 -14.05 1.88 -11.90
N VAL A 128 -14.25 1.34 -10.69
CA VAL A 128 -13.43 0.25 -10.14
C VAL A 128 -14.31 -0.96 -9.91
N GLY A 129 -14.09 -2.01 -10.68
CA GLY A 129 -14.82 -3.28 -10.55
C GLY A 129 -14.15 -4.23 -9.57
N ASN A 130 -14.96 -5.07 -8.91
CA ASN A 130 -14.51 -6.18 -8.09
C ASN A 130 -15.03 -7.50 -8.69
N ASN A 131 -14.28 -8.58 -8.46
CA ASN A 131 -14.72 -9.93 -8.80
C ASN A 131 -15.01 -10.70 -7.51
N PRO A 132 -16.27 -11.11 -7.25
CA PRO A 132 -16.66 -11.81 -6.03
C PRO A 132 -15.88 -13.12 -5.82
N ASP A 133 -15.58 -13.86 -6.89
CA ASP A 133 -14.88 -15.14 -6.83
C ASP A 133 -13.40 -14.98 -6.39
N ARG A 134 -12.83 -13.77 -6.58
CA ARG A 134 -11.43 -13.45 -6.26
C ARG A 134 -11.28 -12.30 -5.26
N GLN A 135 -12.29 -12.05 -4.49
CA GLN A 135 -12.35 -10.94 -3.53
C GLN A 135 -11.18 -10.95 -2.53
N ASN A 136 -10.74 -12.12 -2.10
CA ASN A 136 -9.61 -12.26 -1.17
C ASN A 136 -8.28 -11.76 -1.77
N ILE A 137 -8.16 -11.77 -3.09
CA ILE A 137 -6.97 -11.32 -3.82
C ILE A 137 -7.14 -9.85 -4.19
N TYR A 138 -8.21 -9.52 -4.88
CA TYR A 138 -8.43 -8.17 -5.41
C TYR A 138 -8.81 -7.15 -4.33
N GLY A 139 -9.49 -7.58 -3.27
CA GLY A 139 -9.87 -6.70 -2.17
C GLY A 139 -8.69 -5.98 -1.50
N ALA A 140 -7.51 -6.59 -1.49
CA ALA A 140 -6.30 -5.98 -0.97
C ALA A 140 -5.79 -4.84 -1.88
N ALA A 141 -5.77 -5.07 -3.20
CA ALA A 141 -5.40 -4.06 -4.19
C ALA A 141 -6.42 -2.91 -4.21
N LEU A 142 -7.72 -3.23 -4.23
CA LEU A 142 -8.81 -2.27 -4.16
C LEU A 142 -8.74 -1.41 -2.89
N GLY A 143 -8.45 -2.03 -1.75
CA GLY A 143 -8.25 -1.32 -0.48
C GLY A 143 -7.08 -0.33 -0.54
N LEU A 144 -6.00 -0.66 -1.24
CA LEU A 144 -4.86 0.24 -1.45
C LEU A 144 -5.26 1.43 -2.33
N TYR A 145 -5.89 1.19 -3.48
CA TYR A 145 -6.37 2.25 -4.39
C TYR A 145 -7.38 3.16 -3.71
N ASN A 146 -8.40 2.60 -3.06
CA ASN A 146 -9.43 3.38 -2.37
C ASN A 146 -8.84 4.23 -1.24
N SER A 147 -7.92 3.69 -0.44
CA SER A 147 -7.22 4.48 0.60
C SER A 147 -6.42 5.64 0.02
N ARG A 148 -5.87 5.49 -1.18
CA ARG A 148 -5.15 6.56 -1.87
C ARG A 148 -6.09 7.60 -2.46
N ILE A 149 -7.15 7.15 -3.12
CA ILE A 149 -8.18 8.01 -3.73
C ILE A 149 -8.79 8.93 -2.68
N VAL A 150 -9.23 8.39 -1.54
CA VAL A 150 -9.80 9.21 -0.44
C VAL A 150 -8.86 10.32 0.00
N LYS A 151 -7.56 10.07 0.07
CA LYS A 151 -6.58 11.11 0.41
C LYS A 151 -6.42 12.17 -0.67
N LEU A 152 -6.60 11.80 -1.94
CA LEU A 152 -6.45 12.71 -3.07
C LEU A 152 -7.66 13.60 -3.25
N ILE A 153 -8.87 13.03 -3.21
CA ILE A 153 -10.12 13.79 -3.40
C ILE A 153 -10.38 14.81 -2.30
N ASN A 154 -9.81 14.61 -1.11
CA ASN A 154 -9.97 15.49 0.04
C ASN A 154 -8.92 16.62 0.09
N ARG A 155 -8.16 16.84 -0.96
CA ARG A 155 -7.22 17.96 -1.04
C ARG A 155 -7.95 19.27 -1.24
N LYS A 156 -7.37 20.34 -0.70
CA LYS A 156 -7.87 21.72 -0.97
C LYS A 156 -7.71 22.06 -2.45
N LYS A 157 -8.61 22.90 -2.96
CA LYS A 157 -8.61 23.41 -4.35
C LYS A 157 -8.89 22.33 -5.41
N GLN A 158 -9.51 21.22 -5.04
CA GLN A 158 -9.99 20.21 -5.96
C GLN A 158 -11.48 20.42 -6.29
N LEU A 159 -11.94 19.83 -7.39
CA LEU A 159 -13.36 19.81 -7.72
C LEU A 159 -14.16 19.00 -6.71
N LYS A 160 -15.43 19.36 -6.53
CA LYS A 160 -16.36 18.50 -5.78
C LYS A 160 -16.49 17.16 -6.50
N SER A 161 -16.44 16.07 -5.73
CA SER A 161 -16.52 14.71 -6.27
C SER A 161 -17.53 13.89 -5.50
N CYS A 162 -18.11 12.91 -6.18
CA CYS A 162 -19.02 11.93 -5.58
C CYS A 162 -18.32 10.56 -5.61
N VAL A 163 -18.38 9.84 -4.48
CA VAL A 163 -17.90 8.46 -4.39
C VAL A 163 -19.11 7.56 -4.18
N VAL A 164 -19.38 6.73 -5.18
CA VAL A 164 -20.48 5.75 -5.11
C VAL A 164 -19.85 4.39 -4.84
N ILE A 165 -20.26 3.74 -3.75
CA ILE A 165 -19.76 2.43 -3.36
C ILE A 165 -20.96 1.48 -3.27
N ASP A 166 -21.02 0.55 -4.20
CA ASP A 166 -21.98 -0.53 -4.14
C ASP A 166 -21.41 -1.68 -3.30
N GLU A 167 -22.22 -2.27 -2.45
CA GLU A 167 -21.84 -3.35 -1.52
C GLU A 167 -20.62 -3.03 -0.63
N LEU A 168 -20.63 -1.88 0.02
CA LEU A 168 -19.58 -1.42 0.93
C LEU A 168 -19.02 -2.49 1.91
N PRO A 169 -19.83 -3.41 2.49
CA PRO A 169 -19.31 -4.45 3.39
C PRO A 169 -18.30 -5.40 2.76
N THR A 170 -18.27 -5.48 1.43
CA THR A 170 -17.35 -6.37 0.71
C THR A 170 -15.95 -5.78 0.55
N ILE A 171 -15.81 -4.46 0.70
CA ILE A 171 -14.57 -3.72 0.49
C ILE A 171 -14.14 -3.09 1.81
N TYR A 172 -12.95 -3.43 2.28
CA TYR A 172 -12.33 -2.73 3.40
C TYR A 172 -11.19 -1.85 2.93
N PHE A 173 -11.19 -0.59 3.32
CA PHE A 173 -10.05 0.30 3.16
C PHE A 173 -9.96 1.30 4.33
N ARG A 174 -8.73 1.69 4.65
CA ARG A 174 -8.48 2.67 5.69
C ARG A 174 -8.83 4.07 5.19
N GLY A 175 -9.57 4.83 5.98
CA GLY A 175 -9.92 6.21 5.69
C GLY A 175 -11.36 6.40 5.20
N LEU A 176 -12.19 5.36 5.25
CA LEU A 176 -13.63 5.47 4.96
C LEU A 176 -14.30 6.45 5.92
N ASP A 177 -13.93 6.42 7.20
CA ASP A 177 -14.33 7.36 8.23
C ASP A 177 -13.99 8.80 7.87
N ASN A 178 -12.81 9.04 7.31
CA ASN A 178 -12.40 10.38 6.86
C ASN A 178 -13.23 10.86 5.67
N LEU A 179 -13.67 9.96 4.80
CA LEU A 179 -14.55 10.32 3.69
C LEU A 179 -15.89 10.85 4.20
N CYS A 180 -16.46 10.23 5.23
CA CYS A 180 -17.73 10.63 5.82
C CYS A 180 -17.61 11.88 6.70
N LEU A 181 -16.52 12.04 7.47
CA LEU A 181 -16.32 13.15 8.41
C LEU A 181 -16.05 14.49 7.73
N LEU A 182 -15.39 14.50 6.57
CA LEU A 182 -15.10 15.75 5.85
C LEU A 182 -16.32 16.37 5.18
N TYR A 183 -17.36 15.58 4.91
CA TYR A 183 -18.64 16.10 4.42
C TYR A 183 -19.50 16.73 5.51
N THR A 184 -19.29 16.38 6.78
CA THR A 184 -20.08 16.91 7.90
C THR A 184 -19.57 18.24 8.47
N SER A 185 -18.35 18.66 8.15
CA SER A 185 -17.77 19.91 8.69
C SER A 185 -17.97 21.13 7.80
N ASP A 186 -18.22 20.96 6.51
CA ASP A 186 -18.42 22.07 5.56
C ASP A 186 -19.83 22.08 4.94
N ALA A 187 -20.62 21.03 5.16
CA ALA A 187 -21.98 20.89 4.66
C ALA A 187 -22.99 20.83 5.79
N ALA A 188 -23.11 21.95 6.52
CA ALA A 188 -24.29 22.15 7.37
C ALA A 188 -25.60 22.21 6.54
N ASP A 189 -25.53 22.27 5.21
CA ASP A 189 -26.68 22.47 4.32
C ASP A 189 -26.96 21.35 3.30
N ASP A 190 -26.09 20.35 3.10
CA ASP A 190 -26.35 19.27 2.15
C ASP A 190 -26.01 17.89 2.72
N LEU A 191 -26.97 17.34 3.43
CA LEU A 191 -27.01 15.93 3.82
C LEU A 191 -27.24 15.06 2.59
N LEU A 192 -26.29 14.20 2.24
CA LEU A 192 -26.55 12.90 1.62
C LEU A 192 -25.29 12.02 1.73
N CYS A 193 -25.09 11.37 2.89
CA CYS A 193 -24.46 10.06 2.96
C CYS A 193 -25.57 9.00 2.81
N VAL A 194 -25.72 8.39 1.64
CA VAL A 194 -26.52 7.18 1.43
C VAL A 194 -25.56 6.03 1.13
#